data_a3648dc4e64dd7d01f7cebabc6bc493f
#
_entry.id   a3648dc4e64dd7d01f7cebabc6bc493f
#
_cell.length_a   1.000
_cell.length_b   1.000
_cell.length_c   1.000
_cell.angle_alpha   90.00
_cell.angle_beta   90.00
_cell.angle_gamma   90.00
#
_symmetry.space_group_name_H-M   'P 1'
#
loop_
_entity.id
_entity.type
_entity.pdbx_description
1 polymer ?
#
loop_
_entity_poly.entity_id
_entity_poly.type
_entity_poly.pdbx_seq_one_letter_code
_entity_poly.pdbx_strand_id
1 'polypeptide(L)'
;MKKLIPLLITFGLLTSCGSPSIESNSAPIKPTINIDEKRMYSNLETICSSPRPYGSEGETRSSEFIKETLTKLNYKVEIAQFPIYEQSISTLHLKDINPLNSKEIGKGKNIIVKSKHHSENKKTLYVTAHYDTTKNTVGAMDNGSGTAIVLEIATVLKDFNPSYNIVYIFFGAEEYCRAGSKYFVSTLSDDDISSTLGCINIDMIGERDAGPVEIRTINRFDNILSYEFNLSLNTKLQLRRGGSSDELAFFLHKIPTFTLADNYPKIKRSLEPDHIKYIDTAVLKSTGESVCNFLINLNPNKLKPTSSPINGNIKSSNLLTDDNNMGNLKNIPLPKGFKYNRSVVKYVDNGYISKIKYIFKSGSKEIAISISIAPDSESLINNNYKPIPPKDRNIRYYSIEENPGFICRYVISNYYGEITGDITTEEALTILKSISY
;
A
#
# COMPACT_ATOMS: atom_id res chain seq x y z
N MET A 1 5.75 -93.49 2.00
CA MET A 1 5.54 -92.78 0.73
C MET A 1 4.37 -91.80 0.87
N LYS A 2 4.63 -90.56 1.13
CA LYS A 2 3.56 -89.51 1.24
C LYS A 2 3.75 -88.62 0.05
N LYS A 3 2.68 -88.55 -0.80
CA LYS A 3 2.60 -87.70 -1.99
C LYS A 3 2.31 -86.25 -1.59
N LEU A 4 3.17 -85.32 -1.97
CA LEU A 4 2.92 -83.90 -1.90
C LEU A 4 2.10 -83.46 -3.11
N ILE A 5 1.03 -82.73 -2.87
CA ILE A 5 0.21 -82.03 -3.85
C ILE A 5 0.68 -80.54 -3.86
N PRO A 6 1.06 -79.96 -4.98
CA PRO A 6 1.37 -78.53 -5.03
C PRO A 6 0.10 -77.68 -5.11
N LEU A 7 -0.04 -76.72 -4.24
CA LEU A 7 -1.08 -75.70 -4.20
C LEU A 7 -0.74 -74.56 -5.18
N LEU A 8 -1.51 -74.45 -6.25
CA LEU A 8 -1.38 -73.37 -7.20
C LEU A 8 -2.10 -72.11 -6.65
N ILE A 9 -1.33 -71.10 -6.29
CA ILE A 9 -1.90 -69.79 -5.89
C ILE A 9 -1.94 -68.93 -7.15
N THR A 10 -3.13 -68.70 -7.66
CA THR A 10 -3.42 -67.71 -8.74
C THR A 10 -3.50 -66.31 -8.13
N PHE A 11 -2.50 -65.48 -8.41
CA PHE A 11 -2.53 -64.05 -8.15
C PHE A 11 -3.42 -63.39 -9.17
N GLY A 12 -4.61 -62.96 -8.73
CA GLY A 12 -5.50 -62.09 -9.50
C GLY A 12 -4.95 -60.66 -9.47
N LEU A 13 -4.43 -60.17 -10.57
CA LEU A 13 -4.12 -58.72 -10.77
C LEU A 13 -5.45 -57.96 -10.90
N LEU A 14 -5.85 -57.29 -9.82
CA LEU A 14 -6.87 -56.26 -9.87
C LEU A 14 -6.22 -54.98 -10.43
N THR A 15 -6.34 -54.75 -11.71
CA THR A 15 -6.07 -53.46 -12.33
C THR A 15 -7.19 -52.50 -11.93
N SER A 16 -6.94 -51.70 -10.91
CA SER A 16 -7.75 -50.52 -10.58
C SER A 16 -7.54 -49.51 -11.67
N CYS A 17 -8.49 -49.39 -12.62
CA CYS A 17 -8.63 -48.23 -13.47
C CYS A 17 -9.05 -47.04 -12.62
N GLY A 18 -8.07 -46.35 -12.01
CA GLY A 18 -8.28 -45.01 -11.49
C GLY A 18 -8.51 -44.09 -12.69
N SER A 19 -9.74 -43.63 -12.88
CA SER A 19 -10.04 -42.53 -13.79
C SER A 19 -9.23 -41.32 -13.33
N PRO A 20 -8.45 -40.67 -14.20
CA PRO A 20 -7.83 -39.41 -13.84
C PRO A 20 -8.97 -38.42 -13.59
N SER A 21 -9.02 -37.90 -12.37
CA SER A 21 -9.83 -36.73 -12.05
C SER A 21 -9.30 -35.60 -12.92
N ILE A 22 -10.03 -35.28 -13.99
CA ILE A 22 -9.79 -34.06 -14.76
C ILE A 22 -10.18 -32.92 -13.81
N GLU A 23 -9.18 -32.36 -13.10
CA GLU A 23 -9.33 -31.04 -12.53
C GLU A 23 -9.62 -30.11 -13.70
N SER A 24 -10.87 -29.68 -13.80
CA SER A 24 -11.28 -28.68 -14.76
C SER A 24 -10.57 -27.37 -14.39
N ASN A 25 -9.46 -27.08 -15.04
CA ASN A 25 -8.80 -25.78 -15.03
C ASN A 25 -9.68 -24.75 -15.77
N SER A 26 -10.93 -24.61 -15.36
CA SER A 26 -11.74 -23.49 -15.81
C SER A 26 -11.19 -22.22 -15.15
N ALA A 27 -10.84 -21.25 -15.99
CA ALA A 27 -10.45 -19.93 -15.49
C ALA A 27 -11.52 -19.42 -14.51
N PRO A 28 -11.14 -18.75 -13.40
CA PRO A 28 -12.12 -18.28 -12.43
C PRO A 28 -13.15 -17.38 -13.10
N ILE A 29 -14.43 -17.66 -12.85
CA ILE A 29 -15.53 -16.85 -13.36
C ILE A 29 -15.38 -15.45 -12.75
N LYS A 30 -15.17 -14.45 -13.62
CA LYS A 30 -15.06 -13.06 -13.19
C LYS A 30 -16.45 -12.53 -12.83
N PRO A 31 -16.63 -11.96 -11.64
CA PRO A 31 -17.92 -11.37 -11.26
C PRO A 31 -18.19 -10.10 -12.06
N THR A 32 -19.47 -9.78 -12.26
CA THR A 32 -19.89 -8.47 -12.75
C THR A 32 -19.72 -7.47 -11.63
N ILE A 33 -19.02 -6.38 -11.89
CA ILE A 33 -18.86 -5.30 -10.91
C ILE A 33 -20.14 -4.47 -10.92
N ASN A 34 -20.82 -4.47 -9.79
CA ASN A 34 -22.01 -3.65 -9.56
C ASN A 34 -21.96 -3.08 -8.15
N ILE A 35 -21.26 -1.95 -8.01
CA ILE A 35 -21.22 -1.17 -6.77
C ILE A 35 -22.56 -0.47 -6.59
N ASP A 36 -23.25 -0.78 -5.50
CA ASP A 36 -24.56 -0.22 -5.16
C ASP A 36 -24.39 1.00 -4.24
N GLU A 37 -24.56 2.18 -4.83
CA GLU A 37 -24.43 3.45 -4.09
C GLU A 37 -25.43 3.56 -2.93
N LYS A 38 -26.66 3.06 -3.09
CA LYS A 38 -27.69 3.13 -2.03
C LYS A 38 -27.32 2.25 -0.85
N ARG A 39 -26.87 1.02 -1.13
CA ARG A 39 -26.40 0.09 -0.08
C ARG A 39 -25.18 0.67 0.62
N MET A 40 -24.23 1.21 -0.14
CA MET A 40 -23.02 1.81 0.42
C MET A 40 -23.33 3.02 1.30
N TYR A 41 -24.26 3.88 0.87
CA TYR A 41 -24.72 5.01 1.66
C TYR A 41 -25.46 4.56 2.94
N SER A 42 -26.34 3.56 2.84
CA SER A 42 -27.03 3.00 4.02
C SER A 42 -26.07 2.35 5.02
N ASN A 43 -25.04 1.67 4.53
CA ASN A 43 -23.96 1.14 5.37
C ASN A 43 -23.22 2.28 6.08
N LEU A 44 -22.89 3.35 5.34
CA LEU A 44 -22.24 4.54 5.89
C LEU A 44 -23.10 5.20 6.98
N GLU A 45 -24.40 5.37 6.77
CA GLU A 45 -25.33 5.88 7.80
C GLU A 45 -25.31 5.05 9.07
N THR A 46 -25.33 3.73 8.92
CA THR A 46 -25.32 2.81 10.06
C THR A 46 -24.00 2.88 10.83
N ILE A 47 -22.88 2.85 10.11
CA ILE A 47 -21.54 2.94 10.69
C ILE A 47 -21.34 4.29 11.39
N CYS A 48 -21.77 5.40 10.77
CA CYS A 48 -21.59 6.76 11.27
C CYS A 48 -22.73 7.26 12.18
N SER A 49 -23.57 6.35 12.71
CA SER A 49 -24.68 6.71 13.60
C SER A 49 -24.22 7.36 14.92
N SER A 50 -22.99 7.15 15.32
CA SER A 50 -22.36 7.75 16.51
C SER A 50 -20.84 7.74 16.40
N PRO A 51 -20.11 8.55 17.20
CA PRO A 51 -18.66 8.42 17.35
C PRO A 51 -18.27 7.00 17.78
N ARG A 52 -17.11 6.54 17.27
CA ARG A 52 -16.63 5.15 17.42
C ARG A 52 -15.20 5.06 17.98
N PRO A 53 -14.83 5.84 19.00
CA PRO A 53 -13.49 5.69 19.57
C PRO A 53 -13.33 4.29 20.15
N TYR A 54 -12.10 3.77 20.16
CA TYR A 54 -11.81 2.44 20.68
C TYR A 54 -12.37 2.26 22.10
N GLY A 55 -12.92 1.08 22.39
CA GLY A 55 -13.53 0.74 23.68
C GLY A 55 -14.92 1.34 23.90
N SER A 56 -15.49 2.10 22.95
CA SER A 56 -16.81 2.69 23.09
C SER A 56 -17.94 1.74 22.63
N GLU A 57 -19.17 2.08 23.03
CA GLU A 57 -20.35 1.40 22.49
C GLU A 57 -20.52 1.63 20.98
N GLY A 58 -20.13 2.82 20.47
CA GLY A 58 -20.16 3.11 19.04
C GLY A 58 -19.23 2.19 18.26
N GLU A 59 -18.00 1.95 18.74
CA GLU A 59 -17.10 0.97 18.15
C GLU A 59 -17.71 -0.44 18.17
N THR A 60 -18.30 -0.83 19.30
CA THR A 60 -18.94 -2.15 19.43
C THR A 60 -20.08 -2.34 18.44
N ARG A 61 -21.01 -1.36 18.35
CA ARG A 61 -22.12 -1.42 17.38
C ARG A 61 -21.63 -1.53 15.93
N SER A 62 -20.65 -0.72 15.56
CA SER A 62 -20.10 -0.73 14.19
C SER A 62 -19.38 -2.04 13.88
N SER A 63 -18.61 -2.58 14.83
CA SER A 63 -17.92 -3.86 14.65
C SER A 63 -18.90 -5.03 14.50
N GLU A 64 -19.98 -5.05 15.29
CA GLU A 64 -21.04 -6.06 15.18
C GLU A 64 -21.78 -5.94 13.85
N PHE A 65 -22.14 -4.73 13.42
CA PHE A 65 -22.78 -4.50 12.12
C PHE A 65 -21.93 -5.02 10.95
N ILE A 66 -20.64 -4.68 10.92
CA ILE A 66 -19.72 -5.15 9.88
C ILE A 66 -19.62 -6.68 9.90
N LYS A 67 -19.42 -7.26 11.10
CA LYS A 67 -19.35 -8.72 11.28
C LYS A 67 -20.61 -9.42 10.78
N GLU A 68 -21.79 -8.96 11.22
CA GLU A 68 -23.06 -9.58 10.82
C GLU A 68 -23.29 -9.48 9.32
N THR A 69 -23.04 -8.32 8.72
CA THR A 69 -23.20 -8.08 7.29
C THR A 69 -22.37 -9.07 6.48
N LEU A 70 -21.10 -9.26 6.83
CA LEU A 70 -20.17 -10.12 6.10
C LEU A 70 -20.42 -11.62 6.41
N THR A 71 -20.84 -11.95 7.63
CA THR A 71 -21.21 -13.34 7.97
C THR A 71 -22.42 -13.80 7.15
N LYS A 72 -23.42 -12.94 6.93
CA LYS A 72 -24.57 -13.20 6.05
C LYS A 72 -24.17 -13.45 4.59
N LEU A 73 -23.00 -12.99 4.17
CA LEU A 73 -22.41 -13.21 2.85
C LEU A 73 -21.48 -14.44 2.80
N ASN A 74 -21.48 -15.28 3.83
CA ASN A 74 -20.68 -16.49 3.99
C ASN A 74 -19.16 -16.25 4.08
N TYR A 75 -18.74 -15.07 4.55
CA TYR A 75 -17.35 -14.84 4.94
C TYR A 75 -17.06 -15.45 6.32
N LYS A 76 -15.82 -15.91 6.50
CA LYS A 76 -15.29 -16.18 7.83
C LYS A 76 -14.82 -14.86 8.44
N VAL A 77 -15.50 -14.39 9.46
CA VAL A 77 -15.22 -13.13 10.14
C VAL A 77 -14.70 -13.40 11.54
N GLU A 78 -13.56 -12.81 11.85
CA GLU A 78 -12.90 -12.86 13.14
C GLU A 78 -12.83 -11.46 13.73
N ILE A 79 -13.15 -11.31 15.03
CA ILE A 79 -12.87 -10.10 15.80
C ILE A 79 -11.65 -10.37 16.68
N ALA A 80 -10.52 -9.86 16.27
CA ALA A 80 -9.25 -9.97 16.97
C ALA A 80 -9.10 -8.80 17.96
N GLN A 81 -9.20 -9.08 19.26
CA GLN A 81 -8.93 -8.09 20.30
C GLN A 81 -7.42 -7.94 20.53
N PHE A 82 -6.98 -6.72 20.80
CA PHE A 82 -5.60 -6.41 21.10
C PHE A 82 -5.46 -5.37 22.21
N PRO A 83 -4.39 -5.42 23.01
CA PRO A 83 -4.13 -4.43 24.05
C PRO A 83 -3.66 -3.10 23.45
N ILE A 84 -4.07 -2.00 24.05
CA ILE A 84 -3.59 -0.66 23.74
C ILE A 84 -2.74 -0.18 24.92
N TYR A 85 -1.51 0.19 24.64
CA TYR A 85 -0.55 0.65 25.64
C TYR A 85 -0.35 2.17 25.56
N GLU A 86 -0.13 2.80 26.70
CA GLU A 86 0.14 4.24 26.79
C GLU A 86 1.33 4.67 25.91
N GLN A 87 2.34 3.80 25.77
CA GLN A 87 3.51 4.04 24.91
C GLN A 87 3.29 3.80 23.42
N SER A 88 2.13 3.29 22.99
CA SER A 88 1.83 3.07 21.57
C SER A 88 1.92 4.36 20.74
N ILE A 89 1.80 5.51 21.40
CA ILE A 89 1.91 6.84 20.78
C ILE A 89 3.32 7.09 20.23
N SER A 90 4.37 6.63 20.92
CA SER A 90 5.77 6.96 20.60
C SER A 90 6.50 5.88 19.80
N THR A 91 5.95 4.67 19.72
CA THR A 91 6.64 3.54 19.09
C THR A 91 6.15 3.26 17.67
N LEU A 92 7.09 3.14 16.74
CA LEU A 92 6.78 2.74 15.34
C LEU A 92 6.46 1.26 15.22
N HIS A 93 7.06 0.41 16.06
CA HIS A 93 6.82 -1.04 16.08
C HIS A 93 6.33 -1.49 17.45
N LEU A 94 5.27 -2.30 17.50
CA LEU A 94 4.76 -2.83 18.78
C LEU A 94 5.75 -3.75 19.50
N LYS A 95 6.63 -4.44 18.75
CA LYS A 95 7.71 -5.25 19.35
C LYS A 95 8.68 -4.44 20.20
N ASP A 96 8.73 -3.13 19.99
CA ASP A 96 9.58 -2.20 20.76
C ASP A 96 8.90 -1.77 22.06
N ILE A 97 7.63 -2.14 22.26
CA ILE A 97 6.92 -1.92 23.52
C ILE A 97 7.32 -3.04 24.49
N ASN A 98 7.97 -2.66 25.59
CA ASN A 98 8.21 -3.60 26.67
C ASN A 98 6.93 -3.72 27.52
N PRO A 99 6.18 -4.84 27.47
CA PRO A 99 4.95 -5.01 28.23
C PRO A 99 5.13 -4.87 29.74
N LEU A 100 6.34 -5.17 30.25
CA LEU A 100 6.65 -5.08 31.67
C LEU A 100 6.73 -3.61 32.17
N ASN A 101 7.01 -2.66 31.26
CA ASN A 101 7.17 -1.25 31.57
C ASN A 101 6.05 -0.37 30.97
N SER A 102 5.08 -0.98 30.30
CA SER A 102 4.03 -0.26 29.57
C SER A 102 2.67 -0.52 30.20
N LYS A 103 1.96 0.55 30.55
CA LYS A 103 0.61 0.45 31.11
C LYS A 103 -0.38 0.18 30.00
N GLU A 104 -1.15 -0.92 30.09
CA GLU A 104 -2.34 -1.13 29.25
C GLU A 104 -3.42 -0.13 29.65
N ILE A 105 -3.95 0.60 28.67
CA ILE A 105 -4.94 1.66 28.87
C ILE A 105 -6.29 1.34 28.22
N GLY A 106 -6.39 0.23 27.50
CA GLY A 106 -7.61 -0.21 26.85
C GLY A 106 -7.39 -1.37 25.92
N LYS A 107 -8.46 -1.75 25.21
CA LYS A 107 -8.45 -2.80 24.18
C LYS A 107 -9.08 -2.25 22.91
N GLY A 108 -8.45 -2.51 21.77
CA GLY A 108 -8.99 -2.31 20.44
C GLY A 108 -9.46 -3.63 19.82
N LYS A 109 -10.12 -3.53 18.67
CA LYS A 109 -10.63 -4.70 17.92
C LYS A 109 -10.35 -4.50 16.45
N ASN A 110 -9.69 -5.47 15.81
CA ASN A 110 -9.64 -5.59 14.36
C ASN A 110 -10.69 -6.58 13.88
N ILE A 111 -11.33 -6.31 12.76
CA ILE A 111 -12.26 -7.22 12.11
C ILE A 111 -11.56 -7.80 10.90
N ILE A 112 -11.22 -9.09 10.94
CA ILE A 112 -10.48 -9.80 9.90
C ILE A 112 -11.45 -10.70 9.14
N VAL A 113 -11.49 -10.56 7.82
CA VAL A 113 -12.51 -11.17 6.97
C VAL A 113 -11.83 -11.99 5.87
N LYS A 114 -12.01 -13.32 5.96
CA LYS A 114 -11.48 -14.29 4.98
C LYS A 114 -12.62 -14.86 4.14
N SER A 115 -12.42 -14.93 2.81
CA SER A 115 -13.42 -15.55 1.93
C SER A 115 -13.57 -17.05 2.19
N LYS A 116 -14.68 -17.64 1.75
CA LYS A 116 -14.88 -19.10 1.80
C LYS A 116 -13.87 -19.90 0.96
N HIS A 117 -13.19 -19.23 0.03
CA HIS A 117 -12.17 -19.80 -0.85
C HIS A 117 -10.73 -19.53 -0.36
N HIS A 118 -10.60 -19.00 0.87
CA HIS A 118 -9.29 -18.77 1.48
C HIS A 118 -8.51 -20.07 1.63
N SER A 119 -7.22 -20.03 1.30
CA SER A 119 -6.31 -21.17 1.40
C SER A 119 -4.93 -20.70 1.85
N GLU A 120 -4.35 -21.38 2.81
CA GLU A 120 -3.00 -21.06 3.34
C GLU A 120 -1.89 -21.22 2.27
N ASN A 121 -2.17 -21.96 1.20
CA ASN A 121 -1.23 -22.14 0.08
C ASN A 121 -1.26 -20.98 -0.95
N LYS A 122 -2.18 -20.05 -0.80
CA LYS A 122 -2.29 -18.89 -1.70
C LYS A 122 -1.63 -17.66 -1.07
N LYS A 123 -0.97 -16.85 -1.89
CA LYS A 123 -0.51 -15.52 -1.49
C LYS A 123 -1.68 -14.61 -1.15
N THR A 124 -1.48 -13.65 -0.24
CA THR A 124 -2.53 -12.80 0.30
C THR A 124 -2.37 -11.34 -0.13
N LEU A 125 -3.45 -10.72 -0.59
CA LEU A 125 -3.59 -9.29 -0.77
C LEU A 125 -4.60 -8.77 0.26
N TYR A 126 -4.20 -7.76 1.02
CA TYR A 126 -5.05 -7.09 2.00
C TYR A 126 -5.75 -5.89 1.37
N VAL A 127 -7.04 -5.69 1.71
CA VAL A 127 -7.81 -4.48 1.41
C VAL A 127 -8.36 -3.96 2.72
N THR A 128 -7.98 -2.75 3.10
CA THR A 128 -8.15 -2.28 4.48
C THR A 128 -8.76 -0.89 4.57
N ALA A 129 -9.44 -0.63 5.68
CA ALA A 129 -9.85 0.69 6.14
C ALA A 129 -9.94 0.64 7.67
N HIS A 130 -9.75 1.77 8.36
CA HIS A 130 -10.11 1.80 9.78
C HIS A 130 -11.59 2.17 9.96
N TYR A 131 -12.19 1.67 11.04
CA TYR A 131 -13.60 1.92 11.32
C TYR A 131 -13.84 2.72 12.61
N ASP A 132 -12.81 2.98 13.39
CA ASP A 132 -12.89 3.83 14.56
C ASP A 132 -12.86 5.33 14.19
N THR A 133 -13.09 6.18 15.17
CA THR A 133 -13.03 7.64 15.04
C THR A 133 -12.46 8.27 16.30
N THR A 134 -12.15 9.55 16.23
CA THR A 134 -11.96 10.35 17.44
C THR A 134 -13.29 10.51 18.21
N LYS A 135 -13.21 10.97 19.47
CA LYS A 135 -14.40 11.06 20.37
C LYS A 135 -15.47 12.08 19.92
N ASN A 136 -15.09 13.06 19.13
CA ASN A 136 -15.90 14.25 18.87
C ASN A 136 -16.54 14.27 17.49
N THR A 137 -16.43 13.20 16.71
CA THR A 137 -16.95 13.14 15.34
C THR A 137 -17.59 11.79 15.05
N VAL A 138 -18.60 11.79 14.18
CA VAL A 138 -19.14 10.56 13.61
C VAL A 138 -18.26 10.01 12.49
N GLY A 139 -17.23 10.75 12.06
CA GLY A 139 -16.21 10.31 11.13
C GLY A 139 -16.77 9.73 9.86
N ALA A 140 -17.52 10.52 9.10
CA ALA A 140 -18.12 10.04 7.86
C ALA A 140 -17.08 9.90 6.76
N MET A 141 -16.19 10.89 6.63
CA MET A 141 -15.05 10.84 5.74
C MET A 141 -13.88 10.08 6.37
N ASP A 142 -13.58 10.35 7.65
CA ASP A 142 -12.46 9.81 8.42
C ASP A 142 -12.95 8.83 9.51
N ASN A 143 -13.15 7.48 9.29
CA ASN A 143 -13.04 6.82 8.00
C ASN A 143 -14.26 5.90 7.75
N GLY A 144 -15.45 6.41 7.96
CA GLY A 144 -16.70 5.72 7.58
C GLY A 144 -16.74 5.43 6.07
N SER A 145 -16.23 6.36 5.26
CA SER A 145 -16.20 6.27 3.80
C SER A 145 -15.36 5.08 3.34
N GLY A 146 -14.13 4.96 3.80
CA GLY A 146 -13.26 3.82 3.48
C GLY A 146 -13.86 2.51 3.98
N THR A 147 -14.42 2.50 5.20
CA THR A 147 -15.12 1.33 5.74
C THR A 147 -16.28 0.89 4.85
N ALA A 148 -17.12 1.83 4.39
CA ALA A 148 -18.25 1.52 3.51
C ALA A 148 -17.79 1.00 2.13
N ILE A 149 -16.71 1.54 1.58
CA ILE A 149 -16.13 1.07 0.31
C ILE A 149 -15.61 -0.37 0.46
N VAL A 150 -14.81 -0.67 1.50
CA VAL A 150 -14.28 -2.03 1.73
C VAL A 150 -15.40 -3.04 1.95
N LEU A 151 -16.45 -2.67 2.69
CA LEU A 151 -17.63 -3.51 2.91
C LEU A 151 -18.38 -3.80 1.60
N GLU A 152 -18.49 -2.81 0.73
CA GLU A 152 -19.13 -2.96 -0.58
C GLU A 152 -18.28 -3.81 -1.53
N ILE A 153 -16.96 -3.61 -1.58
CA ILE A 153 -16.04 -4.45 -2.35
C ILE A 153 -16.18 -5.92 -1.92
N ALA A 154 -16.19 -6.18 -0.62
CA ALA A 154 -16.40 -7.52 -0.08
C ALA A 154 -17.77 -8.08 -0.50
N THR A 155 -18.81 -7.26 -0.55
CA THR A 155 -20.15 -7.67 -0.98
C THR A 155 -20.18 -8.07 -2.46
N VAL A 156 -19.57 -7.27 -3.33
CA VAL A 156 -19.50 -7.54 -4.77
C VAL A 156 -18.66 -8.78 -5.08
N LEU A 157 -17.57 -8.97 -4.36
CA LEU A 157 -16.61 -10.05 -4.59
C LEU A 157 -16.87 -11.31 -3.75
N LYS A 158 -18.01 -11.45 -3.10
CA LYS A 158 -18.31 -12.54 -2.16
C LYS A 158 -18.13 -13.96 -2.72
N ASP A 159 -18.37 -14.14 -4.00
CA ASP A 159 -18.27 -15.44 -4.71
C ASP A 159 -17.04 -15.53 -5.62
N PHE A 160 -16.21 -14.49 -5.64
CA PHE A 160 -15.00 -14.49 -6.44
C PHE A 160 -13.92 -15.40 -5.84
N ASN A 161 -13.37 -16.29 -6.68
CA ASN A 161 -12.32 -17.24 -6.31
C ASN A 161 -11.06 -17.04 -7.14
N PRO A 162 -10.23 -16.04 -6.82
CA PRO A 162 -8.98 -15.80 -7.52
C PRO A 162 -7.89 -16.82 -7.16
N SER A 163 -6.78 -16.81 -7.92
CA SER A 163 -5.59 -17.61 -7.62
C SER A 163 -4.79 -17.12 -6.39
N TYR A 164 -5.27 -16.11 -5.69
CA TYR A 164 -4.69 -15.55 -4.49
C TYR A 164 -5.79 -15.30 -3.45
N ASN A 165 -5.42 -15.06 -2.19
CA ASN A 165 -6.38 -14.69 -1.15
C ASN A 165 -6.63 -13.18 -1.18
N ILE A 166 -7.89 -12.77 -1.01
CA ILE A 166 -8.25 -11.41 -0.62
C ILE A 166 -8.70 -11.48 0.84
N VAL A 167 -8.03 -10.71 1.70
CA VAL A 167 -8.40 -10.56 3.10
C VAL A 167 -8.77 -9.12 3.34
N TYR A 168 -10.01 -8.88 3.79
CA TYR A 168 -10.45 -7.55 4.16
C TYR A 168 -10.21 -7.35 5.65
N ILE A 169 -9.69 -6.17 6.01
CA ILE A 169 -9.48 -5.85 7.43
C ILE A 169 -10.04 -4.47 7.72
N PHE A 170 -10.88 -4.41 8.74
CA PHE A 170 -11.33 -3.15 9.30
C PHE A 170 -10.56 -2.96 10.61
N PHE A 171 -9.62 -2.02 10.59
CA PHE A 171 -8.77 -1.75 11.73
C PHE A 171 -9.48 -0.89 12.76
N GLY A 172 -9.28 -1.21 14.05
CA GLY A 172 -9.70 -0.37 15.15
C GLY A 172 -8.53 0.39 15.76
N ALA A 173 -8.82 1.49 16.43
CA ALA A 173 -7.83 2.33 17.09
C ALA A 173 -6.72 2.87 16.14
N GLU A 174 -7.09 3.21 14.90
CA GLU A 174 -6.20 3.95 13.99
C GLU A 174 -5.91 5.33 14.57
N GLU A 175 -6.96 6.00 15.02
CA GLU A 175 -6.92 7.34 15.63
C GLU A 175 -6.07 7.37 16.93
N TYR A 176 -5.78 6.22 17.47
CA TYR A 176 -4.80 6.03 18.55
C TYR A 176 -3.49 5.44 17.99
N CYS A 177 -2.85 6.20 17.13
CA CYS A 177 -1.51 5.88 16.59
C CYS A 177 -1.42 4.60 15.79
N ARG A 178 -2.49 4.24 15.07
CA ARG A 178 -2.55 3.04 14.21
C ARG A 178 -2.33 1.76 15.01
N ALA A 179 -2.88 1.70 16.23
CA ALA A 179 -2.62 0.60 17.13
C ALA A 179 -3.08 -0.75 16.55
N GLY A 180 -4.22 -0.76 15.83
CA GLY A 180 -4.78 -1.97 15.23
C GLY A 180 -3.92 -2.55 14.12
N SER A 181 -3.51 -1.74 13.16
CA SER A 181 -2.67 -2.21 12.05
C SER A 181 -1.26 -2.60 12.52
N LYS A 182 -0.67 -1.84 13.44
CA LYS A 182 0.61 -2.22 14.06
C LYS A 182 0.53 -3.57 14.77
N TYR A 183 -0.55 -3.79 15.54
CA TYR A 183 -0.76 -5.07 16.21
C TYR A 183 -0.91 -6.19 15.17
N PHE A 184 -1.78 -6.03 14.19
CA PHE A 184 -2.01 -7.04 13.17
C PHE A 184 -0.72 -7.44 12.46
N VAL A 185 0.03 -6.47 11.93
CA VAL A 185 1.27 -6.76 11.19
C VAL A 185 2.34 -7.38 12.11
N SER A 186 2.38 -7.02 13.40
CA SER A 186 3.30 -7.63 14.36
C SER A 186 3.01 -9.11 14.66
N THR A 187 1.80 -9.59 14.34
CA THR A 187 1.42 -11.01 14.50
C THR A 187 1.74 -11.86 13.27
N LEU A 188 2.09 -11.24 12.16
CA LEU A 188 2.48 -11.97 10.95
C LEU A 188 3.86 -12.62 11.12
N SER A 189 3.96 -13.88 10.76
CA SER A 189 5.24 -14.58 10.65
C SER A 189 6.03 -14.09 9.43
N ASP A 190 7.33 -14.43 9.37
CA ASP A 190 8.16 -14.13 8.20
C ASP A 190 7.60 -14.82 6.93
N ASP A 191 7.00 -16.00 7.08
CA ASP A 191 6.33 -16.69 5.97
C ASP A 191 5.06 -15.96 5.50
N ASP A 192 4.24 -15.45 6.44
CA ASP A 192 3.08 -14.62 6.12
C ASP A 192 3.52 -13.35 5.38
N ILE A 193 4.55 -12.67 5.87
CA ILE A 193 5.10 -11.47 5.24
C ILE A 193 5.59 -11.79 3.82
N SER A 194 6.35 -12.87 3.65
CA SER A 194 6.89 -13.29 2.35
C SER A 194 5.81 -13.74 1.35
N SER A 195 4.69 -14.25 1.84
CA SER A 195 3.53 -14.66 1.05
C SER A 195 2.53 -13.51 0.83
N THR A 196 2.77 -12.34 1.40
CA THR A 196 1.91 -11.17 1.20
C THR A 196 2.22 -10.48 -0.13
N LEU A 197 1.20 -10.29 -0.96
CA LEU A 197 1.28 -9.52 -2.22
C LEU A 197 1.31 -8.02 -1.96
N GLY A 198 0.65 -7.57 -0.90
CA GLY A 198 0.59 -6.17 -0.49
C GLY A 198 -0.68 -5.79 0.25
N CYS A 199 -0.85 -4.48 0.48
CA CYS A 199 -2.01 -3.90 1.15
C CYS A 199 -2.51 -2.67 0.40
N ILE A 200 -3.80 -2.64 0.08
CA ILE A 200 -4.53 -1.46 -0.42
C ILE A 200 -5.32 -0.90 0.76
N ASN A 201 -4.91 0.24 1.26
CA ASN A 201 -5.64 0.96 2.30
C ASN A 201 -6.56 2.00 1.67
N ILE A 202 -7.75 2.21 2.24
CA ILE A 202 -8.72 3.20 1.77
C ILE A 202 -9.05 4.10 2.96
N ASP A 203 -8.71 5.37 2.83
CA ASP A 203 -8.82 6.30 3.95
C ASP A 203 -9.12 7.72 3.46
N MET A 204 -10.20 8.30 3.99
CA MET A 204 -10.64 9.66 3.69
C MET A 204 -11.01 9.87 2.20
N ILE A 205 -12.07 9.23 1.76
CA ILE A 205 -12.60 9.30 0.39
C ILE A 205 -13.98 9.96 0.36
N GLY A 206 -14.23 10.78 -0.65
CA GLY A 206 -15.57 11.22 -1.05
C GLY A 206 -16.04 12.51 -0.39
N GLU A 207 -15.17 13.39 0.08
CA GLU A 207 -15.59 14.74 0.45
C GLU A 207 -15.98 15.55 -0.80
N ARG A 208 -17.20 16.13 -0.83
CA ARG A 208 -17.77 16.81 -2.01
C ARG A 208 -16.90 17.89 -2.62
N ASP A 209 -16.15 18.59 -1.81
CA ASP A 209 -15.32 19.72 -2.23
C ASP A 209 -13.83 19.40 -2.17
N ALA A 210 -13.47 18.15 -1.99
CA ALA A 210 -12.08 17.72 -2.07
C ALA A 210 -11.57 17.72 -3.52
N GLY A 211 -10.26 17.61 -3.66
CA GLY A 211 -9.64 17.31 -4.94
C GLY A 211 -9.86 15.82 -5.33
N PRO A 212 -9.40 15.41 -6.51
CA PRO A 212 -9.57 14.05 -6.98
C PRO A 212 -8.87 13.03 -6.05
N VAL A 213 -9.38 11.80 -6.05
CA VAL A 213 -8.72 10.67 -5.38
C VAL A 213 -7.30 10.50 -5.90
N GLU A 214 -6.37 10.26 -5.00
CA GLU A 214 -4.96 10.06 -5.30
C GLU A 214 -4.42 8.79 -4.64
N ILE A 215 -3.29 8.31 -5.15
CA ILE A 215 -2.50 7.24 -4.51
C ILE A 215 -1.52 7.92 -3.56
N ARG A 216 -1.52 7.52 -2.29
CA ARG A 216 -0.56 7.98 -1.30
C ARG A 216 0.38 6.86 -0.90
N THR A 217 1.68 7.16 -0.91
CA THR A 217 2.71 6.26 -0.41
C THR A 217 3.56 6.99 0.62
N ILE A 218 4.02 6.27 1.63
CA ILE A 218 4.78 6.83 2.76
C ILE A 218 6.04 7.56 2.27
N ASN A 219 6.69 7.01 1.29
CA ASN A 219 7.98 7.49 0.80
C ASN A 219 7.92 8.26 -0.53
N ARG A 220 6.75 8.58 -1.03
CA ARG A 220 6.51 9.21 -2.34
C ARG A 220 6.87 8.39 -3.58
N PHE A 221 7.40 7.18 -3.42
CA PHE A 221 7.73 6.35 -4.56
C PHE A 221 6.65 5.30 -4.78
N ASP A 222 6.41 4.99 -6.06
CA ASP A 222 5.67 3.81 -6.40
C ASP A 222 6.36 2.57 -5.82
N ASN A 223 5.56 1.62 -5.42
CA ASN A 223 5.97 0.25 -5.25
C ASN A 223 5.26 -0.59 -6.32
N ILE A 224 5.61 -1.86 -6.39
CA ILE A 224 5.06 -2.73 -7.44
C ILE A 224 3.53 -2.80 -7.41
N LEU A 225 2.92 -2.74 -6.23
CA LEU A 225 1.46 -2.80 -6.07
C LEU A 225 0.79 -1.51 -6.56
N SER A 226 1.26 -0.33 -6.10
CA SER A 226 0.71 0.97 -6.52
C SER A 226 0.88 1.19 -8.03
N TYR A 227 2.01 0.75 -8.57
CA TYR A 227 2.29 0.81 -10.01
C TYR A 227 1.30 -0.04 -10.82
N GLU A 228 1.15 -1.33 -10.50
CA GLU A 228 0.23 -2.23 -11.21
C GLU A 228 -1.23 -1.81 -11.02
N PHE A 229 -1.60 -1.32 -9.82
CA PHE A 229 -2.92 -0.76 -9.58
C PHE A 229 -3.20 0.42 -10.52
N ASN A 230 -2.32 1.41 -10.53
CA ASN A 230 -2.50 2.59 -11.34
C ASN A 230 -2.48 2.26 -12.85
N LEU A 231 -1.64 1.30 -13.30
CA LEU A 231 -1.66 0.82 -14.68
C LEU A 231 -3.01 0.20 -15.08
N SER A 232 -3.73 -0.41 -14.15
CA SER A 232 -5.03 -1.02 -14.43
C SER A 232 -6.15 0.00 -14.66
N LEU A 233 -5.97 1.24 -14.25
CA LEU A 233 -6.99 2.30 -14.35
C LEU A 233 -7.02 2.92 -15.75
N ASN A 234 -8.20 3.30 -16.21
CA ASN A 234 -8.38 4.06 -17.45
C ASN A 234 -7.81 5.49 -17.30
N THR A 235 -8.17 6.16 -16.21
CA THR A 235 -7.62 7.46 -15.83
C THR A 235 -6.61 7.26 -14.71
N LYS A 236 -5.37 7.69 -14.93
CA LYS A 236 -4.30 7.50 -13.93
C LYS A 236 -4.49 8.47 -12.77
N LEU A 237 -4.32 7.94 -11.57
CA LEU A 237 -4.31 8.72 -10.35
C LEU A 237 -2.92 9.35 -10.13
N GLN A 238 -2.92 10.51 -9.48
CA GLN A 238 -1.67 11.12 -9.05
C GLN A 238 -1.08 10.34 -7.87
N LEU A 239 0.24 10.21 -7.86
CA LEU A 239 0.97 9.65 -6.72
C LEU A 239 1.49 10.79 -5.84
N ARG A 240 1.20 10.74 -4.56
CA ARG A 240 1.68 11.71 -3.59
C ARG A 240 2.31 11.06 -2.37
N ARG A 241 3.17 11.81 -1.71
CA ARG A 241 3.54 11.47 -0.35
C ARG A 241 2.32 11.67 0.53
N GLY A 242 1.80 10.60 1.07
CA GLY A 242 0.67 10.60 1.96
C GLY A 242 1.05 10.88 3.40
N GLY A 243 0.03 11.20 4.22
CA GLY A 243 0.09 11.03 5.65
C GLY A 243 0.40 9.58 6.02
N SER A 244 0.38 9.24 7.27
CA SER A 244 0.54 7.86 7.70
C SER A 244 -0.76 7.39 8.33
N SER A 245 -1.51 6.58 7.60
CA SER A 245 -2.62 5.77 8.06
C SER A 245 -2.15 4.34 8.32
N ASP A 246 -3.03 3.37 8.29
CA ASP A 246 -2.74 1.95 8.57
C ASP A 246 -1.69 1.32 7.64
N GLU A 247 -1.50 1.86 6.42
CA GLU A 247 -0.46 1.41 5.49
C GLU A 247 0.95 1.53 6.06
N LEU A 248 1.17 2.42 7.05
CA LEU A 248 2.48 2.58 7.68
C LEU A 248 2.97 1.29 8.32
N ALA A 249 2.10 0.52 8.97
CA ALA A 249 2.47 -0.74 9.60
C ALA A 249 3.00 -1.75 8.57
N PHE A 250 2.36 -1.85 7.42
CA PHE A 250 2.79 -2.71 6.31
C PHE A 250 4.10 -2.21 5.69
N PHE A 251 4.20 -0.90 5.47
CA PHE A 251 5.42 -0.28 4.95
C PHE A 251 6.65 -0.60 5.80
N LEU A 252 6.55 -0.47 7.12
CA LEU A 252 7.65 -0.74 8.07
C LEU A 252 8.11 -2.21 8.04
N HIS A 253 7.23 -3.14 7.65
CA HIS A 253 7.55 -4.55 7.44
C HIS A 253 7.88 -4.89 5.98
N LYS A 254 8.15 -3.87 5.16
CA LYS A 254 8.54 -3.99 3.75
C LYS A 254 7.48 -4.69 2.88
N ILE A 255 6.21 -4.63 3.25
CA ILE A 255 5.08 -5.12 2.47
C ILE A 255 4.66 -4.00 1.51
N PRO A 256 4.56 -4.23 0.18
CA PRO A 256 4.09 -3.22 -0.77
C PRO A 256 2.72 -2.70 -0.38
N THR A 257 2.58 -1.39 -0.25
CA THR A 257 1.34 -0.78 0.22
C THR A 257 1.14 0.63 -0.30
N PHE A 258 -0.13 1.04 -0.41
CA PHE A 258 -0.52 2.42 -0.66
C PHE A 258 -1.89 2.70 -0.05
N THR A 259 -2.21 3.98 0.10
CA THR A 259 -3.54 4.44 0.49
C THR A 259 -4.20 5.18 -0.67
N LEU A 260 -5.48 4.89 -0.91
CA LEU A 260 -6.36 5.74 -1.71
C LEU A 260 -6.98 6.78 -0.77
N ALA A 261 -6.87 8.05 -1.14
CA ALA A 261 -7.42 9.15 -0.35
C ALA A 261 -7.73 10.35 -1.24
N ASP A 262 -8.65 11.21 -0.80
CA ASP A 262 -8.92 12.48 -1.48
C ASP A 262 -7.76 13.45 -1.37
N ASN A 263 -7.53 14.23 -2.43
CA ASN A 263 -6.54 15.29 -2.41
C ASN A 263 -7.07 16.52 -1.66
N TYR A 264 -6.32 16.98 -0.65
CA TYR A 264 -6.63 18.18 0.14
C TYR A 264 -8.06 18.23 0.70
N PRO A 265 -8.48 17.24 1.51
CA PRO A 265 -9.79 17.27 2.13
C PRO A 265 -9.97 18.53 3.00
N LYS A 266 -11.11 19.21 2.85
CA LYS A 266 -11.40 20.44 3.59
C LYS A 266 -11.77 20.17 5.04
N ILE A 267 -12.35 19.01 5.32
CA ILE A 267 -12.84 18.67 6.67
C ILE A 267 -11.74 18.77 7.73
N LYS A 268 -10.51 18.40 7.42
CA LYS A 268 -9.37 18.59 8.34
C LYS A 268 -8.97 20.06 8.57
N ARG A 269 -9.52 20.97 7.79
CA ARG A 269 -9.25 22.42 7.84
C ARG A 269 -10.46 23.25 8.28
N SER A 270 -11.65 22.64 8.33
CA SER A 270 -12.87 23.29 8.77
C SER A 270 -13.07 23.05 10.27
N LEU A 271 -13.78 23.98 10.93
CA LEU A 271 -14.27 23.80 12.30
C LEU A 271 -15.55 22.97 12.37
N GLU A 272 -16.07 22.54 11.20
CA GLU A 272 -17.27 21.74 11.12
C GLU A 272 -16.97 20.26 11.38
N PRO A 273 -17.87 19.55 12.08
CA PRO A 273 -17.69 18.13 12.32
C PRO A 273 -17.84 17.35 11.01
N ASP A 274 -17.04 16.31 10.87
CA ASP A 274 -17.10 15.33 9.77
C ASP A 274 -18.45 14.61 9.78
N HIS A 275 -19.28 14.87 8.78
CA HIS A 275 -20.65 14.39 8.72
C HIS A 275 -21.02 13.85 7.33
N ILE A 276 -21.92 12.86 7.28
CA ILE A 276 -22.38 12.17 6.06
C ILE A 276 -22.87 13.15 4.97
N LYS A 277 -23.48 14.27 5.33
CA LYS A 277 -23.97 15.28 4.37
C LYS A 277 -22.90 15.81 3.42
N TYR A 278 -21.62 15.67 3.77
CA TYR A 278 -20.47 16.11 2.95
C TYR A 278 -19.93 15.03 2.03
N ILE A 279 -20.47 13.81 2.09
CA ILE A 279 -19.99 12.69 1.29
C ILE A 279 -20.65 12.68 -0.09
N ASP A 280 -19.82 12.52 -1.12
CA ASP A 280 -20.21 12.24 -2.49
C ASP A 280 -20.13 10.74 -2.78
N THR A 281 -21.28 10.10 -2.87
CA THR A 281 -21.38 8.65 -3.10
C THR A 281 -20.86 8.21 -4.47
N ALA A 282 -20.87 9.10 -5.46
CA ALA A 282 -20.31 8.76 -6.78
C ALA A 282 -18.79 8.58 -6.74
N VAL A 283 -18.10 9.34 -5.89
CA VAL A 283 -16.65 9.16 -5.64
C VAL A 283 -16.38 7.83 -4.91
N LEU A 284 -17.21 7.51 -3.92
CA LEU A 284 -17.11 6.21 -3.23
C LEU A 284 -17.30 5.06 -4.22
N LYS A 285 -18.33 5.14 -5.08
CA LYS A 285 -18.61 4.14 -6.11
C LYS A 285 -17.45 3.97 -7.07
N SER A 286 -16.95 5.03 -7.66
CA SER A 286 -15.86 4.98 -8.63
C SER A 286 -14.56 4.42 -8.02
N THR A 287 -14.33 4.70 -6.74
CA THR A 287 -13.20 4.13 -5.99
C THR A 287 -13.39 2.63 -5.79
N GLY A 288 -14.56 2.18 -5.33
CA GLY A 288 -14.89 0.77 -5.19
C GLY A 288 -14.81 0.00 -6.50
N GLU A 289 -15.32 0.56 -7.61
CA GLU A 289 -15.23 -0.02 -8.95
C GLU A 289 -13.76 -0.16 -9.40
N SER A 290 -12.93 0.83 -9.14
CA SER A 290 -11.50 0.81 -9.48
C SER A 290 -10.77 -0.32 -8.75
N VAL A 291 -11.02 -0.47 -7.44
CA VAL A 291 -10.41 -1.55 -6.65
C VAL A 291 -10.94 -2.92 -7.07
N CYS A 292 -12.26 -3.08 -7.28
CA CYS A 292 -12.84 -4.34 -7.79
C CYS A 292 -12.24 -4.74 -9.16
N ASN A 293 -12.14 -3.78 -10.09
CA ASN A 293 -11.53 -4.01 -11.40
C ASN A 293 -10.09 -4.50 -11.28
N PHE A 294 -9.30 -3.88 -10.42
CA PHE A 294 -7.94 -4.30 -10.17
C PHE A 294 -7.90 -5.73 -9.61
N LEU A 295 -8.67 -6.01 -8.56
CA LEU A 295 -8.69 -7.32 -7.90
C LEU A 295 -9.12 -8.44 -8.86
N ILE A 296 -10.14 -8.22 -9.70
CA ILE A 296 -10.64 -9.23 -10.65
C ILE A 296 -9.62 -9.52 -11.76
N ASN A 297 -8.83 -8.54 -12.16
CA ASN A 297 -7.88 -8.64 -13.27
C ASN A 297 -6.44 -8.84 -12.84
N LEU A 298 -6.16 -8.85 -11.53
CA LEU A 298 -4.82 -8.99 -11.01
C LEU A 298 -4.21 -10.35 -11.37
N ASN A 299 -3.05 -10.30 -12.02
CA ASN A 299 -2.15 -11.44 -12.10
C ASN A 299 -1.12 -11.32 -10.97
N PRO A 300 -1.17 -12.16 -9.92
CA PRO A 300 -0.29 -12.04 -8.76
C PRO A 300 1.20 -12.22 -9.11
N ASN A 301 1.51 -12.83 -10.25
CA ASN A 301 2.90 -12.96 -10.72
C ASN A 301 3.51 -11.61 -11.13
N LYS A 302 2.71 -10.62 -11.49
CA LYS A 302 3.18 -9.26 -11.77
C LYS A 302 3.64 -8.52 -10.52
N LEU A 303 3.14 -8.92 -9.34
CA LEU A 303 3.54 -8.34 -8.07
C LEU A 303 4.80 -8.98 -7.47
N LYS A 304 5.46 -9.89 -8.21
CA LYS A 304 6.76 -10.41 -7.79
C LYS A 304 7.82 -9.34 -8.06
N PRO A 305 8.68 -9.03 -7.07
CA PRO A 305 9.85 -8.20 -7.32
C PRO A 305 10.69 -8.85 -8.41
N THR A 306 10.95 -8.13 -9.47
CA THR A 306 11.91 -8.61 -10.47
C THR A 306 13.29 -8.18 -10.00
N SER A 307 14.21 -9.14 -9.87
CA SER A 307 15.64 -8.89 -9.61
C SER A 307 16.34 -8.17 -10.77
N SER A 308 15.66 -8.04 -11.91
CA SER A 308 16.14 -7.29 -13.07
C SER A 308 15.62 -5.86 -13.00
N PRO A 309 16.46 -4.83 -13.24
CA PRO A 309 15.96 -3.49 -13.45
C PRO A 309 14.89 -3.56 -14.54
N ILE A 310 13.70 -3.05 -14.27
CA ILE A 310 12.69 -2.88 -15.31
C ILE A 310 13.30 -1.86 -16.27
N ASN A 311 14.02 -2.33 -17.29
CA ASN A 311 14.36 -1.57 -18.47
C ASN A 311 13.06 -1.35 -19.28
N GLY A 312 12.03 -0.89 -18.60
CA GLY A 312 10.87 -0.36 -19.27
C GLY A 312 11.31 0.93 -19.92
N ASN A 313 11.28 0.99 -21.25
CA ASN A 313 10.95 2.23 -21.92
C ASN A 313 9.56 2.60 -21.39
N ILE A 314 9.52 3.19 -20.20
CA ILE A 314 8.34 3.84 -19.67
C ILE A 314 8.19 5.10 -20.53
N LYS A 315 7.72 4.87 -21.78
CA LYS A 315 7.24 5.95 -22.61
C LYS A 315 6.13 6.61 -21.82
N SER A 316 6.42 7.80 -21.28
CA SER A 316 5.44 8.67 -20.65
C SER A 316 4.40 7.94 -19.76
N SER A 317 4.83 7.00 -18.95
CA SER A 317 3.95 6.58 -17.88
C SER A 317 3.86 7.78 -16.95
N ASN A 318 2.68 8.31 -16.84
CA ASN A 318 2.32 9.44 -15.99
C ASN A 318 2.66 9.21 -14.50
N LEU A 319 3.14 8.04 -14.15
CA LEU A 319 3.51 7.61 -12.81
C LEU A 319 4.86 8.11 -12.33
N LEU A 320 5.85 8.18 -13.22
CA LEU A 320 7.19 8.64 -12.85
C LEU A 320 7.50 10.01 -13.45
N THR A 321 6.66 10.50 -14.37
CA THR A 321 6.82 11.80 -15.04
C THR A 321 5.89 12.87 -14.53
N ASP A 322 4.89 12.50 -13.70
CA ASP A 322 4.02 13.50 -13.10
C ASP A 322 4.78 14.34 -12.09
N ASP A 323 4.57 15.65 -12.19
CA ASP A 323 5.19 16.73 -11.43
C ASP A 323 5.16 16.54 -9.91
N ASN A 324 4.32 15.63 -9.44
CA ASN A 324 4.06 15.43 -8.02
C ASN A 324 4.91 14.34 -7.36
N ASN A 325 5.57 13.48 -8.15
CA ASN A 325 6.32 12.34 -7.59
C ASN A 325 7.71 12.70 -7.07
N MET A 326 8.25 13.81 -7.54
CA MET A 326 9.60 14.23 -7.19
C MET A 326 9.70 15.74 -6.98
N GLY A 327 8.67 16.36 -6.43
CA GLY A 327 8.69 17.77 -6.05
C GLY A 327 9.45 18.65 -7.03
N ASN A 328 8.94 18.87 -8.23
CA ASN A 328 9.50 19.77 -9.24
C ASN A 328 10.70 19.26 -10.06
N LEU A 329 10.91 17.95 -10.26
CA LEU A 329 11.92 17.52 -11.25
C LEU A 329 11.66 18.04 -12.68
N LYS A 330 10.40 18.41 -13.03
CA LYS A 330 10.11 19.12 -14.29
C LYS A 330 10.76 20.50 -14.37
N ASN A 331 10.97 21.14 -13.23
CA ASN A 331 11.58 22.47 -13.14
C ASN A 331 13.07 22.43 -12.75
N ILE A 332 13.71 21.26 -12.80
CA ILE A 332 15.16 21.19 -12.60
C ILE A 332 15.82 22.02 -13.70
N PRO A 333 16.65 22.98 -13.34
CA PRO A 333 17.42 23.78 -14.30
C PRO A 333 18.51 22.91 -14.93
N LEU A 334 18.14 22.19 -15.98
CA LEU A 334 19.07 21.37 -16.75
C LEU A 334 19.94 22.29 -17.63
N PRO A 335 21.20 21.90 -17.93
CA PRO A 335 22.02 22.55 -18.92
C PRO A 335 21.32 22.65 -20.28
N LYS A 336 21.60 23.70 -21.03
CA LYS A 336 20.94 23.98 -22.31
C LYS A 336 21.02 22.78 -23.26
N GLY A 337 19.88 22.41 -23.81
CA GLY A 337 19.76 21.32 -24.79
C GLY A 337 19.46 19.94 -24.20
N PHE A 338 19.61 19.73 -22.89
CA PHE A 338 19.22 18.47 -22.28
C PHE A 338 17.72 18.34 -22.14
N LYS A 339 17.21 17.15 -22.48
CA LYS A 339 15.79 16.78 -22.34
C LYS A 339 15.67 15.43 -21.64
N TYR A 340 14.59 15.23 -20.91
CA TYR A 340 14.28 13.94 -20.33
C TYR A 340 14.23 12.86 -21.42
N ASN A 341 14.89 11.74 -21.15
CA ASN A 341 14.93 10.60 -22.07
C ASN A 341 14.17 9.40 -21.49
N ARG A 342 14.56 8.94 -20.29
CA ARG A 342 13.96 7.78 -19.63
C ARG A 342 14.24 7.75 -18.14
N SER A 343 13.48 6.94 -17.40
CA SER A 343 13.81 6.55 -16.03
C SER A 343 14.18 5.07 -15.94
N VAL A 344 15.06 4.75 -15.01
CA VAL A 344 15.38 3.37 -14.62
C VAL A 344 15.03 3.22 -13.15
N VAL A 345 14.20 2.25 -12.84
CA VAL A 345 13.74 2.00 -11.48
C VAL A 345 14.36 0.69 -11.00
N LYS A 346 14.92 0.70 -9.80
CA LYS A 346 15.39 -0.50 -9.12
C LYS A 346 14.48 -0.79 -7.93
N TYR A 347 13.92 -1.98 -7.91
CA TYR A 347 13.16 -2.49 -6.77
C TYR A 347 14.05 -3.32 -5.85
N VAL A 348 13.68 -3.40 -4.57
CA VAL A 348 14.20 -4.39 -3.62
C VAL A 348 13.27 -5.60 -3.57
N ASP A 349 13.69 -6.65 -2.88
CA ASP A 349 13.05 -7.96 -2.87
C ASP A 349 11.54 -7.95 -2.53
N ASN A 350 11.06 -6.93 -1.84
CA ASN A 350 9.65 -6.79 -1.43
C ASN A 350 8.84 -5.85 -2.32
N GLY A 351 9.30 -5.52 -3.53
CA GLY A 351 8.57 -4.68 -4.47
C GLY A 351 8.62 -3.18 -4.20
N TYR A 352 9.39 -2.72 -3.22
CA TYR A 352 9.64 -1.30 -3.02
C TYR A 352 10.67 -0.75 -3.99
N ILE A 353 10.49 0.50 -4.41
CA ILE A 353 11.51 1.21 -5.15
C ILE A 353 12.67 1.55 -4.21
N SER A 354 13.86 1.02 -4.50
CA SER A 354 15.09 1.35 -3.75
C SER A 354 15.87 2.48 -4.39
N LYS A 355 15.78 2.63 -5.70
CA LYS A 355 16.51 3.66 -6.46
C LYS A 355 15.73 4.00 -7.73
N ILE A 356 15.64 5.30 -8.04
CA ILE A 356 15.19 5.80 -9.33
C ILE A 356 16.34 6.56 -9.95
N LYS A 357 16.62 6.31 -11.22
CA LYS A 357 17.61 7.04 -12.02
C LYS A 357 16.93 7.70 -13.20
N TYR A 358 16.95 9.01 -13.25
CA TYR A 358 16.46 9.83 -14.37
C TYR A 358 17.60 10.11 -15.33
N ILE A 359 17.35 9.90 -16.60
CA ILE A 359 18.34 10.07 -17.66
C ILE A 359 17.87 11.17 -18.58
N PHE A 360 18.73 12.16 -18.77
CA PHE A 360 18.54 13.30 -19.67
C PHE A 360 19.60 13.27 -20.77
N LYS A 361 19.23 13.63 -21.99
CA LYS A 361 20.13 13.60 -23.13
C LYS A 361 20.14 14.90 -23.92
N SER A 362 21.31 15.22 -24.47
CA SER A 362 21.54 16.27 -25.47
C SER A 362 22.51 15.74 -26.52
N GLY A 363 22.01 15.22 -27.64
CA GLY A 363 22.83 14.49 -28.62
C GLY A 363 23.43 13.24 -28.00
N SER A 364 24.79 13.11 -28.07
CA SER A 364 25.52 12.00 -27.43
C SER A 364 25.78 12.19 -25.94
N LYS A 365 25.56 13.38 -25.41
CA LYS A 365 25.76 13.68 -23.98
C LYS A 365 24.64 13.19 -23.11
N GLU A 366 24.97 12.73 -21.90
CA GLU A 366 24.02 12.20 -20.94
C GLU A 366 24.27 12.78 -19.54
N ILE A 367 23.20 13.18 -18.87
CA ILE A 367 23.18 13.46 -17.43
C ILE A 367 22.23 12.46 -16.78
N ALA A 368 22.64 11.88 -15.67
CA ALA A 368 21.80 11.02 -14.87
C ALA A 368 21.69 11.53 -13.42
N ILE A 369 20.45 11.64 -12.95
CA ILE A 369 20.15 12.01 -11.57
C ILE A 369 19.49 10.79 -10.92
N SER A 370 20.11 10.25 -9.88
CA SER A 370 19.55 9.11 -9.14
C SER A 370 19.15 9.51 -7.73
N ILE A 371 18.11 8.86 -7.22
CA ILE A 371 17.60 9.05 -5.87
C ILE A 371 17.33 7.68 -5.27
N SER A 372 17.77 7.50 -4.04
CA SER A 372 17.53 6.32 -3.21
C SER A 372 17.01 6.75 -1.86
N ILE A 373 16.19 5.91 -1.23
CA ILE A 373 15.79 6.12 0.16
C ILE A 373 16.93 5.60 1.04
N ALA A 374 17.37 6.43 1.96
CA ALA A 374 18.34 6.07 2.99
C ALA A 374 17.82 6.55 4.33
N PRO A 375 17.15 5.68 5.10
CA PRO A 375 16.64 6.04 6.42
C PRO A 375 17.71 6.60 7.35
N ASP A 376 18.93 6.06 7.25
CA ASP A 376 20.11 6.51 8.00
C ASP A 376 21.01 7.43 7.18
N SER A 377 20.42 8.31 6.40
CA SER A 377 21.16 9.20 5.49
C SER A 377 22.21 10.07 6.19
N GLU A 378 22.00 10.40 7.46
CA GLU A 378 22.99 11.12 8.28
C GLU A 378 24.30 10.33 8.43
N SER A 379 24.23 9.00 8.51
CA SER A 379 25.42 8.15 8.64
C SER A 379 26.27 8.12 7.36
N LEU A 380 25.71 8.54 6.22
CA LEU A 380 26.42 8.63 4.95
C LEU A 380 27.25 9.93 4.81
N ILE A 381 27.01 10.90 5.69
CA ILE A 381 27.70 12.18 5.66
C ILE A 381 29.06 12.04 6.35
N ASN A 382 30.12 12.38 5.65
CA ASN A 382 31.49 12.38 6.15
C ASN A 382 32.19 13.72 5.84
N ASN A 383 33.45 13.83 6.18
CA ASN A 383 34.26 15.06 6.03
C ASN A 383 34.35 15.60 4.59
N ASN A 384 34.03 14.80 3.58
CA ASN A 384 34.02 15.19 2.17
C ASN A 384 32.70 15.88 1.77
N TYR A 385 31.68 15.85 2.62
CA TYR A 385 30.39 16.47 2.34
C TYR A 385 30.35 17.93 2.76
N LYS A 386 29.78 18.76 1.91
CA LYS A 386 29.57 20.19 2.10
C LYS A 386 28.07 20.49 2.22
N PRO A 387 27.65 21.50 3.02
CA PRO A 387 26.25 21.88 3.12
C PRO A 387 25.74 22.49 1.81
N ILE A 388 24.48 22.20 1.46
CA ILE A 388 23.77 22.81 0.31
C ILE A 388 22.99 24.03 0.84
N PRO A 389 23.27 25.27 0.35
CA PRO A 389 22.46 26.44 0.68
C PRO A 389 21.08 26.42 -0.02
N PRO A 390 20.02 27.03 0.53
CA PRO A 390 19.96 27.64 1.87
C PRO A 390 19.92 26.61 2.99
N LYS A 391 20.36 27.02 4.17
CA LYS A 391 20.25 26.20 5.39
C LYS A 391 18.81 26.30 5.93
N ASP A 392 17.89 25.54 5.39
CA ASP A 392 16.58 25.31 5.99
C ASP A 392 16.61 24.07 6.92
N ARG A 393 15.49 23.74 7.55
CA ARG A 393 15.40 22.71 8.61
C ARG A 393 15.73 21.28 8.16
N ASN A 394 16.00 21.05 6.87
CA ASN A 394 16.31 19.76 6.29
C ASN A 394 17.82 19.58 6.18
N ILE A 395 18.31 18.39 6.52
CA ILE A 395 19.67 17.97 6.27
C ILE A 395 19.90 17.99 4.77
N ARG A 396 20.90 18.79 4.32
CA ARG A 396 21.21 18.94 2.89
C ARG A 396 22.73 19.05 2.73
N TYR A 397 23.33 18.01 2.13
CA TYR A 397 24.78 17.92 1.93
C TYR A 397 25.10 17.33 0.57
N TYR A 398 26.29 17.64 0.06
CA TYR A 398 26.82 17.08 -1.18
C TYR A 398 28.33 16.87 -1.11
N SER A 399 28.83 15.96 -1.95
CA SER A 399 30.25 15.77 -2.25
C SER A 399 30.45 15.61 -3.74
N ILE A 400 31.65 16.01 -4.28
CA ILE A 400 31.96 15.95 -5.70
C ILE A 400 33.27 15.19 -5.91
N GLU A 401 33.24 14.30 -6.89
CA GLU A 401 34.41 13.61 -7.45
C GLU A 401 34.43 13.85 -8.96
N GLU A 402 35.59 14.22 -9.53
CA GLU A 402 35.72 14.53 -10.94
C GLU A 402 36.58 13.52 -11.71
N ASN A 403 37.23 12.55 -11.04
CA ASN A 403 38.03 11.50 -11.67
C ASN A 403 37.58 10.10 -11.18
N PRO A 404 37.35 9.12 -12.09
CA PRO A 404 37.53 9.14 -13.55
C PRO A 404 36.37 9.78 -14.34
N GLY A 405 35.31 10.30 -13.69
CA GLY A 405 34.17 11.00 -14.28
C GLY A 405 33.46 11.83 -13.23
N PHE A 406 32.58 12.74 -13.67
CA PHE A 406 31.86 13.60 -12.75
C PHE A 406 30.83 12.81 -11.96
N ILE A 407 30.94 12.84 -10.64
CA ILE A 407 29.94 12.26 -9.68
C ILE A 407 29.73 13.30 -8.59
N CYS A 408 28.50 13.78 -8.48
CA CYS A 408 28.06 14.56 -7.34
C CYS A 408 27.12 13.71 -6.51
N ARG A 409 27.54 13.29 -5.31
CA ARG A 409 26.68 12.60 -4.33
C ARG A 409 25.99 13.61 -3.45
N TYR A 410 24.73 13.37 -3.11
CA TYR A 410 24.00 14.27 -2.23
C TYR A 410 23.13 13.52 -1.23
N VAL A 411 22.93 14.17 -0.09
CA VAL A 411 21.99 13.76 0.97
C VAL A 411 21.03 14.92 1.19
N ILE A 412 19.74 14.66 1.05
CA ILE A 412 18.66 15.63 1.31
C ILE A 412 17.60 14.96 2.14
N SER A 413 17.47 15.33 3.42
CA SER A 413 16.61 14.62 4.37
C SER A 413 16.91 13.11 4.38
N ASN A 414 15.94 12.26 4.13
CA ASN A 414 16.07 10.81 4.10
C ASN A 414 16.41 10.24 2.71
N TYR A 415 16.91 11.09 1.80
CA TYR A 415 17.24 10.67 0.45
C TYR A 415 18.74 10.80 0.21
N TYR A 416 19.29 9.77 -0.41
CA TYR A 416 20.64 9.75 -0.96
C TYR A 416 20.57 9.66 -2.48
N GLY A 417 21.41 10.42 -3.17
CA GLY A 417 21.43 10.36 -4.63
C GLY A 417 22.75 10.76 -5.23
N GLU A 418 22.79 10.63 -6.56
CA GLU A 418 23.96 10.97 -7.36
C GLU A 418 23.53 11.71 -8.62
N ILE A 419 24.27 12.73 -9.00
CA ILE A 419 24.25 13.36 -10.32
C ILE A 419 25.54 12.95 -11.02
N THR A 420 25.42 12.35 -12.19
CA THR A 420 26.57 11.85 -12.97
C THR A 420 26.43 12.24 -14.44
N GLY A 421 27.55 12.30 -15.16
CA GLY A 421 27.53 12.47 -16.60
C GLY A 421 28.20 13.76 -17.07
N ASP A 422 27.77 14.24 -18.23
CA ASP A 422 28.35 15.42 -18.91
C ASP A 422 27.84 16.74 -18.29
N ILE A 423 28.28 17.03 -17.08
CA ILE A 423 27.84 18.17 -16.29
C ILE A 423 29.00 18.80 -15.52
N THR A 424 28.94 20.09 -15.29
CA THR A 424 29.90 20.83 -14.47
C THR A 424 29.49 20.89 -13.01
N THR A 425 30.44 21.19 -12.13
CA THR A 425 30.17 21.42 -10.70
C THR A 425 29.11 22.50 -10.48
N GLU A 426 29.15 23.62 -11.21
CA GLU A 426 28.20 24.72 -11.06
C GLU A 426 26.80 24.33 -11.48
N GLU A 427 26.65 23.60 -12.59
CA GLU A 427 25.36 23.08 -13.05
C GLU A 427 24.77 22.05 -12.08
N ALA A 428 25.59 21.13 -11.54
CA ALA A 428 25.14 20.17 -10.55
C ALA A 428 24.66 20.85 -9.26
N LEU A 429 25.35 21.88 -8.78
CA LEU A 429 24.93 22.66 -7.62
C LEU A 429 23.64 23.44 -7.88
N THR A 430 23.45 23.93 -9.10
CA THR A 430 22.23 24.60 -9.53
C THR A 430 21.03 23.63 -9.47
N ILE A 431 21.21 22.40 -9.95
CA ILE A 431 20.23 21.32 -9.85
C ILE A 431 19.93 21.02 -8.38
N LEU A 432 20.95 20.81 -7.53
CA LEU A 432 20.76 20.47 -6.12
C LEU A 432 20.02 21.54 -5.34
N LYS A 433 20.26 22.81 -5.62
CA LYS A 433 19.55 23.94 -4.99
C LYS A 433 18.06 23.97 -5.36
N SER A 434 17.72 23.49 -6.54
CA SER A 434 16.33 23.47 -7.04
C SER A 434 15.54 22.26 -6.58
N ILE A 435 16.19 21.18 -6.15
CA ILE A 435 15.51 20.00 -5.63
C ILE A 435 14.88 20.34 -4.27
N SER A 436 13.56 20.40 -4.22
CA SER A 436 12.78 20.54 -2.99
C SER A 436 11.97 19.27 -2.77
N TYR A 437 11.92 18.80 -1.51
CA TYR A 437 11.14 17.62 -1.11
C TYR A 437 10.12 17.99 -0.06
#